data_5a3b6423beceda61c13879f8ec1dd96a
#
_entry.id   5a3b6423beceda61c13879f8ec1dd96a
#
_cell.length_a   1.000
_cell.length_b   1.000
_cell.length_c   1.000
_cell.angle_alpha   90.00
_cell.angle_beta   90.00
_cell.angle_gamma   90.00
#
_symmetry.space_group_name_H-M   'P 1'
#
loop_
_entity.id
_entity.type
_entity.pdbx_description
1 polymer ?
#
loop_
_entity_poly.entity_id
_entity_poly.type
_entity_poly.pdbx_seq_one_letter_code
_entity_poly.pdbx_strand_id
1 'polypeptide(L)'
;MKVGQGQHPGVLLESVEGGERVGRWSVVVSDPLWTLTCRGELAERRWRDGRHDELNGNPFQSLRQCLTGLRPAPVPGLPPLGQLFGVWGYELIRWIEPSVPVHQPEPQAPPDGCWMLADSLLVY
;
A
#
# COMPACT_ATOMS: atom_id res chain seq x y z
N MET A 1 7.81 8.72 -4.16
CA MET A 1 7.37 7.34 -4.44
C MET A 1 6.98 7.24 -5.92
N LYS A 2 7.60 6.33 -6.68
CA LYS A 2 7.20 6.04 -8.07
C LYS A 2 6.51 4.69 -8.08
N VAL A 3 5.29 4.65 -8.58
CA VAL A 3 4.54 3.39 -8.81
C VAL A 3 4.74 3.02 -10.28
N GLY A 4 5.34 1.88 -10.52
CA GLY A 4 5.61 1.41 -11.88
C GLY A 4 4.31 1.04 -12.61
N GLN A 5 4.17 1.50 -13.85
CA GLN A 5 3.13 1.05 -14.78
C GLN A 5 3.66 -0.19 -15.53
N GLY A 6 3.41 -1.35 -14.97
CA GLY A 6 3.76 -2.62 -15.59
C GLY A 6 2.85 -3.73 -15.07
N GLN A 7 3.00 -4.94 -15.60
CA GLN A 7 2.27 -6.11 -15.09
C GLN A 7 2.60 -6.42 -13.63
N HIS A 8 3.68 -5.86 -13.10
CA HIS A 8 4.13 -6.02 -11.72
C HIS A 8 4.34 -4.64 -11.08
N PRO A 9 3.47 -4.20 -10.18
CA PRO A 9 3.65 -2.95 -9.47
C PRO A 9 4.90 -2.99 -8.58
N GLY A 10 5.57 -1.87 -8.46
CA GLY A 10 6.76 -1.73 -7.61
C GLY A 10 6.78 -0.40 -6.88
N VAL A 11 7.57 -0.33 -5.82
CA VAL A 11 7.80 0.87 -5.00
C VAL A 11 9.29 1.09 -4.84
N LEU A 12 9.70 2.33 -5.02
CA LEU A 12 11.02 2.82 -4.63
C LEU A 12 10.83 3.88 -3.54
N LEU A 13 11.38 3.62 -2.37
CA LEU A 13 11.49 4.59 -1.29
C LEU A 13 12.95 5.03 -1.20
N GLU A 14 13.17 6.32 -1.35
CA GLU A 14 14.49 6.92 -1.22
C GLU A 14 14.43 8.03 -0.18
N SER A 15 15.41 8.06 0.71
CA SER A 15 15.64 9.17 1.61
C SER A 15 16.74 10.06 1.02
N VAL A 16 16.33 11.21 0.48
CA VAL A 16 17.22 12.09 -0.30
C VAL A 16 17.91 13.16 0.56
N GLU A 17 17.36 13.49 1.73
CA GLU A 17 17.89 14.55 2.59
C GLU A 17 18.05 14.08 4.03
N GLY A 18 19.13 14.53 4.70
CA GLY A 18 19.35 14.30 6.13
C GLY A 18 20.72 13.78 6.55
N GLY A 19 21.67 13.65 5.62
CA GLY A 19 23.01 13.14 5.93
C GLY A 19 23.02 11.69 6.41
N GLU A 20 24.17 11.20 6.87
CA GLU A 20 24.38 9.79 7.24
C GLU A 20 23.45 9.23 8.33
N ARG A 21 22.71 10.08 9.05
CA ARG A 21 21.81 9.65 10.11
C ARG A 21 20.36 9.43 9.70
N VAL A 22 19.87 10.07 8.64
CA VAL A 22 18.47 10.06 8.22
C VAL A 22 18.28 9.51 6.81
N GLY A 23 19.20 9.79 5.89
CA GLY A 23 19.16 9.35 4.49
C GLY A 23 19.88 8.04 4.21
N ARG A 24 19.80 7.07 5.13
CA ARG A 24 20.69 5.90 5.13
C ARG A 24 20.20 4.74 4.28
N TRP A 25 18.93 4.67 3.99
CA TRP A 25 18.34 3.49 3.38
C TRP A 25 17.47 3.83 2.17
N SER A 26 17.68 3.11 1.10
CA SER A 26 16.75 3.03 -0.02
C SER A 26 16.11 1.65 -0.02
N VAL A 27 14.82 1.59 -0.29
CA VAL A 27 14.06 0.32 -0.32
C VAL A 27 13.39 0.18 -1.66
N VAL A 28 13.63 -0.94 -2.31
CA VAL A 28 12.99 -1.32 -3.56
C VAL A 28 12.12 -2.54 -3.33
N VAL A 29 10.89 -2.44 -3.78
CA VAL A 29 9.92 -3.53 -3.79
C VAL A 29 9.47 -3.74 -5.22
N SER A 30 9.48 -4.98 -5.66
CA SER A 30 8.89 -5.41 -6.93
C SER A 30 8.17 -6.73 -6.72
N ASP A 31 7.22 -7.04 -7.59
CA ASP A 31 6.50 -8.31 -7.56
C ASP A 31 5.88 -8.65 -6.18
N PRO A 32 4.96 -7.82 -5.67
CA PRO A 32 4.39 -8.01 -4.34
C PRO A 32 3.60 -9.32 -4.24
N LEU A 33 3.52 -9.88 -3.04
CA LEU A 33 2.72 -11.07 -2.76
C LEU A 33 1.25 -10.86 -3.10
N TRP A 34 0.73 -9.69 -2.77
CA TRP A 34 -0.60 -9.23 -3.19
C TRP A 34 -0.66 -7.70 -3.24
N THR A 35 -1.63 -7.20 -3.99
CA THR A 35 -2.06 -5.80 -4.02
C THR A 35 -3.49 -5.67 -3.54
N LEU A 36 -3.82 -4.57 -2.87
CA LEU A 36 -5.16 -4.21 -2.45
C LEU A 36 -5.50 -2.85 -3.03
N THR A 37 -6.64 -2.75 -3.72
CA THR A 37 -7.16 -1.50 -4.28
C THR A 37 -8.55 -1.25 -3.73
N CYS A 38 -8.77 -0.07 -3.14
CA CYS A 38 -10.06 0.32 -2.58
C CYS A 38 -10.70 1.44 -3.38
N ARG A 39 -12.00 1.27 -3.67
CA ARG A 39 -12.86 2.26 -4.32
C ARG A 39 -14.23 2.27 -3.64
N GLY A 40 -14.53 3.29 -2.86
CA GLY A 40 -15.73 3.32 -2.05
C GLY A 40 -15.75 2.17 -1.04
N GLU A 41 -16.84 1.43 -1.05
CA GLU A 41 -17.03 0.25 -0.18
C GLU A 41 -16.51 -1.06 -0.77
N LEU A 42 -15.95 -1.00 -1.97
CA LEU A 42 -15.38 -2.16 -2.63
C LEU A 42 -13.86 -2.13 -2.53
N ALA A 43 -13.30 -3.24 -2.12
CA ALA A 43 -11.88 -3.46 -2.14
C ALA A 43 -11.57 -4.77 -2.86
N GLU A 44 -10.61 -4.73 -3.75
CA GLU A 44 -10.14 -5.89 -4.48
C GLU A 44 -8.70 -6.20 -4.07
N ARG A 45 -8.47 -7.41 -3.58
CA ARG A 45 -7.14 -7.94 -3.33
C ARG A 45 -6.76 -8.93 -4.42
N ARG A 46 -5.64 -8.65 -5.09
CA ARG A 46 -5.08 -9.52 -6.14
C ARG A 46 -3.76 -10.10 -5.68
N TRP A 47 -3.66 -11.41 -5.74
CA TRP A 47 -2.45 -12.15 -5.40
C TRP A 47 -1.57 -12.34 -6.63
N ARG A 48 -0.27 -12.44 -6.42
CA ARG A 48 0.73 -12.71 -7.46
C ARG A 48 0.44 -13.99 -8.24
N ASP A 49 -0.16 -15.00 -7.62
CA ASP A 49 -0.53 -16.27 -8.24
C ASP A 49 -1.83 -16.22 -9.06
N GLY A 50 -2.44 -15.05 -9.22
CA GLY A 50 -3.65 -14.82 -10.00
C GLY A 50 -4.96 -14.96 -9.23
N ARG A 51 -4.93 -15.40 -7.97
CA ARG A 51 -6.13 -15.35 -7.10
C ARG A 51 -6.55 -13.91 -6.87
N HIS A 52 -7.83 -13.71 -6.67
CA HIS A 52 -8.39 -12.43 -6.25
C HIS A 52 -9.52 -12.63 -5.26
N ASP A 53 -9.66 -11.69 -4.35
CA ASP A 53 -10.73 -11.62 -3.37
C ASP A 53 -11.40 -10.24 -3.44
N GLU A 54 -12.71 -10.22 -3.30
CA GLU A 54 -13.47 -9.00 -3.06
C GLU A 54 -13.76 -8.87 -1.57
N LEU A 55 -13.45 -7.71 -1.03
CA LEU A 55 -13.69 -7.37 0.36
C LEU A 55 -14.71 -6.23 0.43
N ASN A 56 -15.68 -6.35 1.32
CA ASN A 56 -16.67 -5.32 1.54
C ASN A 56 -16.39 -4.58 2.85
N GLY A 57 -16.63 -3.29 2.83
CA GLY A 57 -16.42 -2.42 3.96
C GLY A 57 -15.61 -1.18 3.60
N ASN A 58 -15.38 -0.33 4.58
CA ASN A 58 -14.56 0.83 4.34
C ASN A 58 -13.07 0.43 4.12
N PRO A 59 -12.27 1.28 3.46
CA PRO A 59 -10.88 0.97 3.14
C PRO A 59 -10.02 0.57 4.34
N PHE A 60 -10.26 1.15 5.51
CA PHE A 60 -9.52 0.82 6.74
C PHE A 60 -9.84 -0.59 7.24
N GLN A 61 -11.11 -0.99 7.16
CA GLN A 61 -11.55 -2.34 7.55
C GLN A 61 -10.99 -3.38 6.58
N SER A 62 -11.04 -3.12 5.27
CA SER A 62 -10.51 -4.00 4.25
C SER A 62 -9.00 -4.21 4.41
N LEU A 63 -8.25 -3.13 4.65
CA LEU A 63 -6.82 -3.22 4.91
C LEU A 63 -6.54 -4.02 6.20
N ARG A 64 -7.29 -3.76 7.28
CA ARG A 64 -7.14 -4.50 8.54
C ARG A 64 -7.38 -6.00 8.36
N GLN A 65 -8.39 -6.39 7.59
CA GLN A 65 -8.65 -7.80 7.27
C GLN A 65 -7.47 -8.44 6.55
N CYS A 66 -6.87 -7.73 5.57
CA CYS A 66 -5.69 -8.21 4.86
C CYS A 66 -4.47 -8.40 5.75
N LEU A 67 -4.36 -7.61 6.82
CA LEU A 67 -3.22 -7.66 7.75
C LEU A 67 -3.42 -8.67 8.90
N THR A 68 -4.63 -9.17 9.08
CA THR A 68 -4.91 -10.13 10.15
C THR A 68 -4.09 -11.40 9.98
N GLY A 69 -3.38 -11.78 11.03
CA GLY A 69 -2.53 -12.98 11.04
C GLY A 69 -1.13 -12.79 10.46
N LEU A 70 -0.82 -11.66 9.84
CA LEU A 70 0.55 -11.38 9.40
C LEU A 70 1.46 -11.17 10.62
N ARG A 71 2.65 -11.76 10.54
CA ARG A 71 3.69 -11.63 11.56
C ARG A 71 5.02 -11.36 10.85
N PRO A 72 5.44 -10.10 10.75
CA PRO A 72 6.74 -9.78 10.19
C PRO A 72 7.85 -10.34 11.06
N ALA A 73 8.83 -10.97 10.45
CA ALA A 73 10.03 -11.43 11.13
C ALA A 73 11.09 -10.31 11.09
N PRO A 74 11.67 -9.92 12.22
CA PRO A 74 12.78 -8.98 12.23
C PRO A 74 14.01 -9.59 11.57
N VAL A 75 14.71 -8.80 10.77
CA VAL A 75 15.97 -9.21 10.15
C VAL A 75 17.12 -8.48 10.88
N PRO A 76 18.05 -9.21 11.51
CA PRO A 76 19.19 -8.59 12.20
C PRO A 76 19.98 -7.68 11.26
N GLY A 77 20.34 -6.50 11.74
CA GLY A 77 21.16 -5.53 10.99
C GLY A 77 20.38 -4.64 10.01
N LEU A 78 19.10 -4.89 9.81
CA LEU A 78 18.22 -4.01 9.03
C LEU A 78 17.33 -3.17 9.96
N PRO A 79 16.92 -1.99 9.51
CA PRO A 79 15.90 -1.24 10.23
C PRO A 79 14.59 -2.03 10.28
N PRO A 80 13.69 -1.77 11.24
CA PRO A 80 12.38 -2.41 11.30
C PRO A 80 11.54 -1.93 10.12
N LEU A 81 11.69 -2.60 9.00
CA LEU A 81 10.94 -2.32 7.78
C LEU A 81 9.58 -3.02 7.85
N GLY A 82 8.53 -2.25 7.66
CA GLY A 82 7.23 -2.82 7.32
C GLY A 82 7.30 -3.47 5.93
N GLN A 83 6.51 -4.50 5.73
CA GLN A 83 6.38 -5.16 4.41
C GLN A 83 5.17 -4.63 3.62
N LEU A 84 4.40 -3.74 4.22
CA LEU A 84 3.23 -3.12 3.61
C LEU A 84 3.58 -1.72 3.11
N PHE A 85 3.37 -1.51 1.82
CA PHE A 85 3.60 -0.23 1.14
C PHE A 85 2.33 0.22 0.46
N GLY A 86 2.05 1.52 0.50
CA GLY A 86 0.84 2.00 -0.15
C GLY A 86 0.64 3.50 -0.04
N VAL A 87 -0.46 3.93 -0.62
CA VAL A 87 -0.90 5.33 -0.62
C VAL A 87 -2.37 5.40 -0.23
N TRP A 88 -2.70 6.47 0.49
CA TRP A 88 -4.05 6.89 0.76
C TRP A 88 -4.43 8.01 -0.19
N GLY A 89 -5.59 7.90 -0.83
CA GLY A 89 -6.17 9.01 -1.58
C GLY A 89 -6.78 10.05 -0.63
N TYR A 90 -6.88 11.27 -1.09
CA TYR A 90 -7.49 12.36 -0.31
C TYR A 90 -8.96 12.07 0.04
N GLU A 91 -9.68 11.40 -0.86
CA GLU A 91 -11.10 11.07 -0.71
C GLU A 91 -11.41 10.13 0.47
N LEU A 92 -10.40 9.56 1.10
CA LEU A 92 -10.56 8.82 2.36
C LEU A 92 -11.13 9.64 3.51
N ILE A 93 -11.05 10.98 3.41
CA ILE A 93 -11.61 11.88 4.41
C ILE A 93 -13.08 11.59 4.69
N ARG A 94 -13.85 11.15 3.71
CA ARG A 94 -15.28 10.79 3.87
C ARG A 94 -15.54 9.68 4.89
N TRP A 95 -14.55 8.82 5.12
CA TRP A 95 -14.63 7.73 6.08
C TRP A 95 -14.18 8.14 7.49
N ILE A 96 -13.48 9.27 7.60
CA ILE A 96 -12.94 9.81 8.85
C ILE A 96 -13.86 10.93 9.36
N GLU A 97 -14.27 11.81 8.45
CA GLU A 97 -15.08 13.00 8.77
C GLU A 97 -16.27 13.09 7.80
N PRO A 98 -17.39 12.45 8.13
CA PRO A 98 -18.57 12.40 7.26
C PRO A 98 -19.22 13.77 6.98
N SER A 99 -18.88 14.80 7.75
CA SER A 99 -19.39 16.17 7.53
C SER A 99 -18.72 16.88 6.35
N VAL A 100 -17.59 16.36 5.87
CA VAL A 100 -16.89 16.93 4.72
C VAL A 100 -17.61 16.51 3.43
N PRO A 101 -18.10 17.47 2.64
CA PRO A 101 -18.73 17.14 1.37
C PRO A 101 -17.70 16.52 0.41
N VAL A 102 -18.03 15.35 -0.08
CA VAL A 102 -17.20 14.63 -1.04
C VAL A 102 -17.82 14.72 -2.42
N HIS A 103 -17.01 15.06 -3.40
CA HIS A 103 -17.45 15.03 -4.79
C HIS A 103 -17.64 13.57 -5.24
N GLN A 104 -18.61 13.34 -6.09
CA GLN A 104 -18.76 12.01 -6.69
C GLN A 104 -17.48 11.72 -7.49
N PRO A 105 -16.87 10.54 -7.28
CA PRO A 105 -15.67 10.21 -8.00
C PRO A 105 -15.95 10.14 -9.50
N GLU A 106 -15.12 10.80 -10.29
CA GLU A 106 -15.15 10.63 -11.74
C GLU A 106 -14.77 9.19 -12.10
N PRO A 107 -15.23 8.66 -13.23
CA PRO A 107 -14.91 7.27 -13.65
C PRO A 107 -13.41 6.96 -13.72
N GLN A 108 -12.59 7.97 -13.92
CA GLN A 108 -11.12 7.86 -14.00
C GLN A 108 -10.40 8.32 -12.71
N ALA A 109 -11.15 8.62 -11.64
CA ALA A 109 -10.53 9.01 -10.38
C ALA A 109 -9.58 7.94 -9.86
N PRO A 110 -8.46 8.33 -9.25
CA PRO A 110 -7.58 7.39 -8.57
C PRO A 110 -8.34 6.64 -7.47
N PRO A 111 -7.90 5.43 -7.09
CA PRO A 111 -8.51 4.70 -5.98
C PRO A 111 -8.39 5.47 -4.66
N ASP A 112 -9.31 5.21 -3.74
CA ASP A 112 -9.28 5.77 -2.39
C ASP A 112 -8.04 5.31 -1.60
N GLY A 113 -7.54 4.15 -1.94
CA GLY A 113 -6.30 3.64 -1.40
C GLY A 113 -5.78 2.46 -2.22
N CYS A 114 -4.48 2.31 -2.24
CA CYS A 114 -3.80 1.22 -2.91
C CYS A 114 -2.60 0.78 -2.09
N TRP A 115 -2.51 -0.52 -1.81
CA TRP A 115 -1.42 -1.10 -1.02
C TRP A 115 -0.87 -2.35 -1.68
N MET A 116 0.35 -2.67 -1.32
CA MET A 116 1.00 -3.91 -1.68
C MET A 116 1.71 -4.50 -0.48
N LEU A 117 1.63 -5.80 -0.33
CA LEU A 117 2.43 -6.57 0.61
C LEU A 117 3.61 -7.18 -0.11
N ALA A 118 4.80 -6.87 0.36
CA ALA A 118 6.04 -7.46 -0.14
C ALA A 118 6.46 -8.64 0.74
N ASP A 119 6.85 -9.73 0.12
CA ASP A 119 7.54 -10.84 0.77
C ASP A 119 9.06 -10.78 0.55
N SER A 120 9.50 -9.92 -0.37
CA SER A 120 10.90 -9.68 -0.69
C SER A 120 11.18 -8.19 -0.85
N LEU A 121 12.26 -7.73 -0.23
CA LEU A 121 12.71 -6.34 -0.25
C LEU A 121 14.18 -6.30 -0.64
N LEU A 122 14.54 -5.34 -1.46
CA LEU A 122 15.92 -4.93 -1.65
C LEU A 122 16.17 -3.66 -0.83
N VAL A 123 17.13 -3.72 0.06
CA VAL A 123 17.53 -2.60 0.92
C VAL A 123 18.97 -2.23 0.59
N TYR A 124 19.18 -0.95 0.31
CA TYR A 124 20.49 -0.42 -0.04
C TYR A 124 20.85 0.74 0.87
#